data_d2b35912e67794171dd76949c0997490
#
_entry.id   d2b35912e67794171dd76949c0997490
#
_cell.length_a   1.000
_cell.length_b   1.000
_cell.length_c   1.000
_cell.angle_alpha   90.00
_cell.angle_beta   90.00
_cell.angle_gamma   90.00
#
_symmetry.space_group_name_H-M   'P 1'
#
loop_
_entity.id
_entity.type
_entity.pdbx_description
1 polymer ?
#
loop_
_entity_poly.entity_id
_entity_poly.type
_entity_poly.pdbx_seq_one_letter_code
_entity_poly.pdbx_strand_id
1 'polypeptide(L)'
;MIPVKLSAPAAIFYNGGMRKRFVIHEHHATNLHWDLRLEMGVVYRSWAVPKGPSRDPSVKRLAVAVGDHSIEYGSFEGTIPPGKYGAGEVRIWDDGKYETASDPEEQMRNGKIVFTFYGLKLRGEFALVRLANDEKNWLLIKANDHFADVEWKLETVLEPKKSRKKLSLLARQRGNKS
;
A
#
# COMPACT_ATOMS: atom_id res chain seq x y z
N MET A 1 -7.91 -48.18 -6.16
CA MET A 1 -7.39 -46.84 -6.09
C MET A 1 -8.58 -45.87 -6.12
N ILE A 2 -8.98 -45.33 -4.98
CA ILE A 2 -10.15 -44.44 -4.85
C ILE A 2 -9.63 -43.00 -5.04
N PRO A 3 -10.16 -42.20 -5.96
CA PRO A 3 -9.74 -40.81 -6.13
C PRO A 3 -10.21 -39.96 -4.94
N VAL A 4 -9.25 -39.38 -4.23
CA VAL A 4 -9.52 -38.36 -3.22
C VAL A 4 -10.04 -37.11 -3.93
N LYS A 5 -11.35 -36.84 -3.82
CA LYS A 5 -11.94 -35.55 -4.18
C LYS A 5 -11.36 -34.48 -3.25
N LEU A 6 -10.46 -33.65 -3.76
CA LEU A 6 -10.18 -32.36 -3.13
C LEU A 6 -11.45 -31.52 -3.24
N SER A 7 -12.15 -31.38 -2.11
CA SER A 7 -13.22 -30.38 -1.99
C SER A 7 -12.60 -29.00 -2.09
N ALA A 8 -13.12 -28.19 -3.01
CA ALA A 8 -12.83 -26.75 -3.02
C ALA A 8 -13.13 -26.18 -1.62
N PRO A 9 -12.33 -25.22 -1.11
CA PRO A 9 -12.62 -24.58 0.15
C PRO A 9 -14.00 -23.93 0.03
N ALA A 10 -14.87 -24.28 0.98
CA ALA A 10 -16.19 -23.68 1.09
C ALA A 10 -16.02 -22.16 1.15
N ALA A 11 -16.71 -21.43 0.29
CA ALA A 11 -16.82 -19.98 0.39
C ALA A 11 -17.40 -19.69 1.78
N ILE A 12 -16.55 -19.23 2.69
CA ILE A 12 -16.98 -18.79 4.01
C ILE A 12 -17.70 -17.47 3.76
N PHE A 13 -19.03 -17.53 3.77
CA PHE A 13 -19.87 -16.34 3.82
C PHE A 13 -19.62 -15.67 5.17
N TYR A 14 -18.76 -14.66 5.20
CA TYR A 14 -18.63 -13.78 6.35
C TYR A 14 -19.92 -12.99 6.49
N ASN A 15 -20.64 -13.24 7.59
CA ASN A 15 -21.80 -12.45 8.01
C ASN A 15 -21.36 -10.97 8.12
N GLY A 16 -21.75 -10.16 7.13
CA GLY A 16 -21.92 -8.72 7.18
C GLY A 16 -20.90 -7.87 7.97
N GLY A 17 -19.62 -8.16 7.88
CA GLY A 17 -18.61 -7.25 8.41
C GLY A 17 -18.71 -5.90 7.71
N MET A 18 -18.80 -4.79 8.47
CA MET A 18 -18.85 -3.45 7.89
C MET A 18 -17.59 -3.23 7.06
N ARG A 19 -17.75 -3.00 5.75
CA ARG A 19 -16.66 -2.60 4.88
C ARG A 19 -16.10 -1.28 5.33
N LYS A 20 -14.84 -1.26 5.68
CA LYS A 20 -14.08 -0.08 6.08
C LYS A 20 -13.39 0.54 4.87
N ARG A 21 -12.94 1.77 4.97
CA ARG A 21 -12.23 2.45 3.88
C ARG A 21 -10.75 2.14 3.92
N PHE A 22 -10.13 2.11 2.74
CA PHE A 22 -8.69 2.21 2.61
C PHE A 22 -8.34 3.28 1.58
N VAL A 23 -7.16 3.82 1.69
CA VAL A 23 -6.52 4.65 0.67
C VAL A 23 -5.03 4.35 0.61
N ILE A 24 -4.49 4.43 -0.58
CA ILE A 24 -3.05 4.38 -0.83
C ILE A 24 -2.67 5.67 -1.53
N HIS A 25 -1.81 6.45 -0.86
CA HIS A 25 -1.25 7.66 -1.45
C HIS A 25 0.12 7.36 -2.05
N GLU A 26 0.31 7.72 -3.32
CA GLU A 26 1.64 7.88 -3.89
C GLU A 26 2.24 9.19 -3.40
N HIS A 27 3.40 9.12 -2.76
CA HIS A 27 4.02 10.25 -2.09
C HIS A 27 5.43 10.49 -2.61
N HIS A 28 5.59 11.56 -3.36
CA HIS A 28 6.87 12.06 -3.88
C HIS A 28 7.53 12.99 -2.86
N ALA A 29 7.95 12.42 -1.71
CA ALA A 29 8.76 13.11 -0.71
C ALA A 29 10.24 13.13 -1.11
N THR A 30 11.17 13.07 -0.14
CA THR A 30 12.61 12.90 -0.43
C THR A 30 12.84 11.61 -1.24
N ASN A 31 12.16 10.52 -0.85
CA ASN A 31 12.11 9.28 -1.58
C ASN A 31 10.67 8.96 -1.92
N LEU A 32 10.43 8.46 -3.13
CA LEU A 32 9.13 7.96 -3.54
C LEU A 32 8.73 6.77 -2.67
N HIS A 33 7.52 6.78 -2.14
CA HIS A 33 6.91 5.68 -1.42
C HIS A 33 5.39 5.74 -1.57
N TRP A 34 4.72 4.69 -1.12
CA TRP A 34 3.26 4.59 -1.07
C TRP A 34 2.82 4.46 0.38
N ASP A 35 1.91 5.32 0.81
CA ASP A 35 1.33 5.27 2.15
C ASP A 35 0.02 4.47 2.11
N LEU A 36 0.05 3.24 2.62
CA LEU A 36 -1.15 2.45 2.86
C LEU A 36 -1.84 2.91 4.13
N ARG A 37 -3.12 3.21 4.04
CA ARG A 37 -3.96 3.64 5.16
C ARG A 37 -5.22 2.78 5.24
N LEU A 38 -5.44 2.16 6.40
CA LEU A 38 -6.61 1.35 6.71
C LEU A 38 -7.44 2.05 7.80
N GLU A 39 -8.71 2.30 7.52
CA GLU A 39 -9.64 2.84 8.51
C GLU A 39 -9.83 1.83 9.65
N MET A 40 -9.45 2.22 10.87
CA MET A 40 -9.64 1.46 12.09
C MET A 40 -10.16 2.40 13.18
N GLY A 41 -11.33 2.07 13.76
CA GLY A 41 -11.99 3.01 14.66
C GLY A 41 -12.27 4.36 13.98
N VAL A 42 -11.70 5.43 14.53
CA VAL A 42 -11.92 6.81 14.07
C VAL A 42 -10.72 7.42 13.32
N VAL A 43 -9.71 6.60 13.00
CA VAL A 43 -8.48 7.03 12.34
C VAL A 43 -8.11 6.11 11.17
N TYR A 44 -7.16 6.57 10.35
CA TYR A 44 -6.39 5.73 9.45
C TYR A 44 -5.09 5.27 10.12
N ARG A 45 -4.97 3.97 10.41
CA ARG A 45 -3.68 3.33 10.70
C ARG A 45 -2.88 3.29 9.40
N SER A 46 -1.59 3.65 9.47
CA SER A 46 -0.84 3.96 8.26
C SER A 46 0.53 3.26 8.23
N TRP A 47 0.93 2.84 7.02
CA TRP A 47 2.24 2.22 6.75
C TRP A 47 2.83 2.83 5.48
N ALA A 48 4.07 3.31 5.58
CA ALA A 48 4.84 3.69 4.41
C ALA A 48 5.44 2.44 3.74
N VAL A 49 5.20 2.27 2.45
CA VAL A 49 5.68 1.14 1.64
C VAL A 49 6.68 1.66 0.62
N PRO A 50 8.02 1.58 0.89
CA PRO A 50 9.04 2.26 0.08
C PRO A 50 9.10 1.79 -1.38
N LYS A 51 8.76 0.54 -1.64
CA LYS A 51 8.75 -0.03 -3.01
C LYS A 51 7.34 -0.21 -3.56
N GLY A 52 6.34 0.37 -2.88
CA GLY A 52 4.94 0.22 -3.21
C GLY A 52 4.38 -1.21 -3.03
N PRO A 53 3.06 -1.38 -3.11
CA PRO A 53 2.42 -2.70 -3.05
C PRO A 53 2.79 -3.57 -4.24
N SER A 54 2.44 -4.87 -4.19
CA SER A 54 2.57 -5.80 -5.30
C SER A 54 1.37 -6.73 -5.35
N ARG A 55 0.95 -7.15 -6.55
CA ARG A 55 -0.04 -8.21 -6.74
C ARG A 55 0.61 -9.60 -6.94
N ASP A 56 1.94 -9.65 -6.98
CA ASP A 56 2.69 -10.90 -7.03
C ASP A 56 2.81 -11.51 -5.63
N PRO A 57 2.26 -12.71 -5.38
CA PRO A 57 2.30 -13.36 -4.07
C PRO A 57 3.72 -13.75 -3.60
N SER A 58 4.68 -13.88 -4.52
CA SER A 58 6.06 -14.18 -4.18
C SER A 58 6.82 -12.98 -3.59
N VAL A 59 6.27 -11.76 -3.78
CA VAL A 59 6.90 -10.49 -3.39
C VAL A 59 6.41 -10.05 -2.02
N LYS A 60 7.33 -9.93 -1.07
CA LYS A 60 7.08 -9.35 0.25
C LYS A 60 7.55 -7.90 0.27
N ARG A 61 6.67 -6.97 0.54
CA ARG A 61 6.98 -5.53 0.57
C ARG A 61 7.12 -5.05 2.01
N LEU A 62 8.26 -4.43 2.32
CA LEU A 62 8.42 -3.72 3.59
C LEU A 62 7.32 -2.65 3.70
N ALA A 63 6.65 -2.62 4.84
CA ALA A 63 5.66 -1.63 5.22
C ALA A 63 6.00 -1.11 6.63
N VAL A 64 6.38 0.15 6.72
CA VAL A 64 6.84 0.76 7.97
C VAL A 64 5.67 1.49 8.62
N ALA A 65 5.25 1.08 9.80
CA ALA A 65 4.19 1.76 10.55
C ALA A 65 4.59 3.20 10.85
N VAL A 66 3.69 4.13 10.54
CA VAL A 66 3.83 5.56 10.78
C VAL A 66 2.67 6.07 11.64
N GLY A 67 2.68 7.36 11.98
CA GLY A 67 1.61 7.97 12.78
C GLY A 67 0.23 7.84 12.13
N ASP A 68 -0.80 7.83 12.96
CA ASP A 68 -2.18 7.79 12.51
C ASP A 68 -2.58 9.08 11.82
N HIS A 69 -3.54 8.99 10.90
CA HIS A 69 -4.11 10.15 10.21
C HIS A 69 -5.61 10.21 10.44
N SER A 70 -6.16 11.42 10.39
CA SER A 70 -7.61 11.60 10.43
C SER A 70 -8.28 10.97 9.20
N ILE A 71 -9.55 10.65 9.32
CA ILE A 71 -10.32 10.07 8.20
C ILE A 71 -10.42 11.04 7.01
N GLU A 72 -10.49 12.34 7.28
CA GLU A 72 -10.53 13.38 6.25
C GLU A 72 -9.26 13.40 5.39
N TYR A 73 -8.11 13.04 5.98
CA TYR A 73 -6.85 12.97 5.24
C TYR A 73 -6.87 11.92 4.12
N GLY A 74 -7.77 10.96 4.16
CA GLY A 74 -7.93 9.97 3.09
C GLY A 74 -8.25 10.55 1.72
N SER A 75 -8.89 11.72 1.67
CA SER A 75 -9.20 12.44 0.43
C SER A 75 -8.15 13.50 0.04
N PHE A 76 -7.06 13.61 0.79
CA PHE A 76 -6.05 14.62 0.54
C PHE A 76 -5.25 14.33 -0.73
N GLU A 77 -5.17 15.34 -1.59
CA GLU A 77 -4.23 15.41 -2.72
C GLU A 77 -3.62 16.81 -2.74
N GLY A 78 -2.33 16.90 -3.00
CA GLY A 78 -1.66 18.20 -3.06
C GLY A 78 -0.19 18.15 -2.72
N THR A 79 0.39 19.33 -2.55
CA THR A 79 1.79 19.52 -2.18
C THR A 79 1.89 19.92 -0.72
N ILE A 80 2.63 19.12 0.06
CA ILE A 80 3.03 19.48 1.43
C ILE A 80 4.29 20.36 1.32
N PRO A 81 4.25 21.59 1.87
CA PRO A 81 5.35 22.54 1.71
C PRO A 81 6.68 22.04 2.25
N PRO A 82 7.82 22.49 1.68
CA PRO A 82 9.13 22.25 2.25
C PRO A 82 9.24 22.70 3.73
N GLY A 83 9.97 21.92 4.54
CA GLY A 83 10.11 22.18 5.98
C GLY A 83 8.98 21.63 6.86
N LYS A 84 7.92 21.14 6.29
CA LYS A 84 6.88 20.38 7.00
C LYS A 84 7.18 18.89 6.97
N TYR A 85 6.73 18.17 8.01
CA TYR A 85 6.79 16.71 8.02
C TYR A 85 6.03 16.14 6.80
N GLY A 86 6.67 15.23 6.08
CA GLY A 86 6.09 14.65 4.87
C GLY A 86 6.11 15.58 3.66
N ALA A 87 6.98 16.63 3.64
CA ALA A 87 7.10 17.54 2.50
C ALA A 87 7.23 16.79 1.16
N GLY A 88 6.39 17.16 0.18
CA GLY A 88 6.36 16.51 -1.12
C GLY A 88 4.99 16.55 -1.77
N GLU A 89 4.86 15.91 -2.91
CA GLU A 89 3.60 15.81 -3.65
C GLU A 89 2.89 14.51 -3.32
N VAL A 90 1.59 14.58 -3.04
CA VAL A 90 0.74 13.47 -2.64
C VAL A 90 -0.42 13.33 -3.61
N ARG A 91 -0.67 12.11 -4.11
CA ARG A 91 -1.83 11.76 -4.93
C ARG A 91 -2.44 10.45 -4.47
N ILE A 92 -3.75 10.34 -4.59
CA ILE A 92 -4.43 9.05 -4.39
C ILE A 92 -4.02 8.10 -5.51
N TRP A 93 -3.34 7.03 -5.15
CA TRP A 93 -2.91 6.00 -6.09
C TRP A 93 -3.97 4.91 -6.27
N ASP A 94 -4.61 4.50 -5.17
CA ASP A 94 -5.78 3.60 -5.13
C ASP A 94 -6.59 3.87 -3.87
N ASP A 95 -7.89 3.65 -3.94
CA ASP A 95 -8.79 3.77 -2.80
C ASP A 95 -9.98 2.81 -2.95
N GLY A 96 -10.73 2.64 -1.88
CA GLY A 96 -11.90 1.79 -1.89
C GLY A 96 -12.27 1.27 -0.50
N LYS A 97 -12.79 0.05 -0.50
CA LYS A 97 -13.20 -0.64 0.72
C LYS A 97 -12.29 -1.84 0.99
N TYR A 98 -12.21 -2.21 2.26
CA TYR A 98 -11.60 -3.47 2.68
C TYR A 98 -12.46 -4.16 3.72
N GLU A 99 -12.29 -5.46 3.85
CA GLU A 99 -12.95 -6.31 4.83
C GLU A 99 -11.93 -7.16 5.58
N THR A 100 -12.21 -7.47 6.82
CA THR A 100 -11.48 -8.40 7.67
C THR A 100 -12.43 -9.42 8.29
N ALA A 101 -11.91 -10.60 8.60
CA ALA A 101 -12.69 -11.67 9.25
C ALA A 101 -13.06 -11.35 10.71
N SER A 102 -12.26 -10.54 11.38
CA SER A 102 -12.44 -10.12 12.77
C SER A 102 -12.00 -8.66 12.92
N ASP A 103 -12.07 -8.11 14.12
CA ASP A 103 -11.66 -6.73 14.38
C ASP A 103 -10.20 -6.47 13.93
N PRO A 104 -9.97 -5.53 13.00
CA PRO A 104 -8.64 -5.25 12.48
C PRO A 104 -7.70 -4.64 13.53
N GLU A 105 -8.22 -3.96 14.55
CA GLU A 105 -7.39 -3.44 15.64
C GLU A 105 -6.87 -4.57 16.53
N GLU A 106 -7.68 -5.60 16.79
CA GLU A 106 -7.24 -6.81 17.50
C GLU A 106 -6.19 -7.55 16.68
N GLN A 107 -6.43 -7.75 15.38
CA GLN A 107 -5.46 -8.36 14.47
C GLN A 107 -4.13 -7.59 14.46
N MET A 108 -4.18 -6.25 14.45
CA MET A 108 -3.00 -5.39 14.48
C MET A 108 -2.21 -5.57 15.79
N ARG A 109 -2.88 -5.60 16.95
CA ARG A 109 -2.23 -5.89 18.24
C ARG A 109 -1.50 -7.23 18.22
N ASN A 110 -2.11 -8.24 17.60
CA ASN A 110 -1.57 -9.59 17.46
C ASN A 110 -0.44 -9.68 16.40
N GLY A 111 -0.15 -8.59 15.68
CA GLY A 111 0.95 -8.52 14.72
C GLY A 111 0.66 -9.14 13.35
N LYS A 112 -0.59 -9.46 13.05
CA LYS A 112 -1.00 -9.94 11.73
C LYS A 112 -2.40 -9.48 11.40
N ILE A 113 -2.55 -8.77 10.28
CA ILE A 113 -3.84 -8.32 9.75
C ILE A 113 -4.05 -9.00 8.40
N VAL A 114 -5.15 -9.74 8.25
CA VAL A 114 -5.58 -10.33 6.97
C VAL A 114 -6.82 -9.61 6.52
N PHE A 115 -6.81 -9.11 5.29
CA PHE A 115 -7.88 -8.29 4.75
C PHE A 115 -8.06 -8.49 3.24
N THR A 116 -9.27 -8.25 2.76
CA THR A 116 -9.58 -8.29 1.32
C THR A 116 -9.81 -6.86 0.82
N PHE A 117 -9.05 -6.43 -0.18
CA PHE A 117 -9.24 -5.16 -0.85
C PHE A 117 -10.30 -5.24 -1.96
N TYR A 118 -11.07 -4.16 -2.07
CA TYR A 118 -12.03 -3.85 -3.13
C TYR A 118 -11.69 -2.47 -3.74
N GLY A 119 -10.47 -2.34 -4.23
CA GLY A 119 -9.97 -1.15 -4.92
C GLY A 119 -10.06 -1.27 -6.43
N LEU A 120 -9.54 -0.27 -7.13
CA LEU A 120 -9.40 -0.29 -8.58
C LEU A 120 -8.13 -1.05 -9.01
N LYS A 121 -7.00 -0.77 -8.35
CA LYS A 121 -5.70 -1.38 -8.63
C LYS A 121 -5.43 -2.61 -7.76
N LEU A 122 -5.72 -2.53 -6.45
CA LEU A 122 -5.56 -3.64 -5.53
C LEU A 122 -6.88 -4.32 -5.22
N ARG A 123 -6.94 -5.61 -5.47
CA ARG A 123 -8.10 -6.47 -5.23
C ARG A 123 -7.67 -7.80 -4.62
N GLY A 124 -8.61 -8.41 -3.88
CA GLY A 124 -8.38 -9.71 -3.26
C GLY A 124 -7.64 -9.61 -1.93
N GLU A 125 -7.20 -10.76 -1.44
CA GLU A 125 -6.67 -10.90 -0.09
C GLU A 125 -5.19 -10.48 0.00
N PHE A 126 -4.89 -9.75 1.07
CA PHE A 126 -3.55 -9.33 1.48
C PHE A 126 -3.35 -9.61 2.97
N ALA A 127 -2.10 -9.67 3.37
CA ALA A 127 -1.72 -9.70 4.77
C ALA A 127 -0.67 -8.63 5.08
N LEU A 128 -0.81 -7.98 6.23
CA LEU A 128 0.25 -7.24 6.90
C LEU A 128 0.76 -8.09 8.06
N VAL A 129 2.04 -8.42 8.07
CA VAL A 129 2.66 -9.27 9.10
C VAL A 129 3.82 -8.51 9.72
N ARG A 130 3.74 -8.29 11.03
CA ARG A 130 4.78 -7.60 11.80
C ARG A 130 6.04 -8.49 11.90
N LEU A 131 7.21 -7.89 11.70
CA LEU A 131 8.47 -8.60 11.88
C LEU A 131 8.71 -8.89 13.36
N ALA A 132 9.33 -10.03 13.64
CA ALA A 132 9.65 -10.43 15.01
C ALA A 132 10.56 -9.38 15.67
N ASN A 133 10.24 -9.03 16.93
CA ASN A 133 10.97 -8.05 17.74
C ASN A 133 11.06 -6.63 17.12
N ASP A 134 10.12 -6.27 16.25
CA ASP A 134 10.07 -4.97 15.62
C ASP A 134 8.62 -4.46 15.61
N GLU A 135 8.36 -3.34 16.29
CA GLU A 135 7.01 -2.77 16.37
C GLU A 135 6.62 -1.97 15.12
N LYS A 136 7.61 -1.51 14.36
CA LYS A 136 7.39 -0.61 13.22
C LYS A 136 7.40 -1.33 11.88
N ASN A 137 8.23 -2.36 11.71
CA ASN A 137 8.42 -2.99 10.42
C ASN A 137 7.46 -4.17 10.22
N TRP A 138 6.72 -4.10 9.12
CA TRP A 138 5.76 -5.09 8.67
C TRP A 138 6.07 -5.53 7.25
N LEU A 139 5.51 -6.65 6.84
CA LEU A 139 5.51 -7.11 5.45
C LEU A 139 4.10 -7.07 4.90
N LEU A 140 3.92 -6.36 3.80
CA LEU A 140 2.70 -6.41 2.99
C LEU A 140 2.86 -7.51 1.93
N ILE A 141 1.94 -8.47 1.93
CA ILE A 141 2.02 -9.69 1.12
C ILE A 141 0.66 -9.91 0.45
N LYS A 142 0.66 -10.15 -0.86
CA LYS A 142 -0.53 -10.60 -1.61
C LYS A 142 -0.76 -12.09 -1.38
N ALA A 143 -1.97 -12.50 -1.10
CA ALA A 143 -2.34 -13.92 -1.10
C ALA A 143 -2.43 -14.46 -2.53
N ASN A 144 -2.20 -15.77 -2.68
CA ASN A 144 -2.37 -16.45 -3.98
C ASN A 144 -3.85 -16.75 -4.23
N ASP A 145 -4.57 -15.76 -4.69
CA ASP A 145 -5.99 -15.82 -5.03
C ASP A 145 -6.24 -15.46 -6.51
N HIS A 146 -7.50 -15.38 -6.92
CA HIS A 146 -7.89 -15.05 -8.30
C HIS A 146 -7.36 -13.69 -8.80
N PHE A 147 -7.03 -12.77 -7.91
CA PHE A 147 -6.49 -11.44 -8.23
C PHE A 147 -4.96 -11.36 -8.17
N ALA A 148 -4.28 -12.48 -7.89
CA ALA A 148 -2.83 -12.57 -7.93
C ALA A 148 -2.33 -12.41 -9.37
N ASP A 149 -1.20 -11.71 -9.53
CA ASP A 149 -0.62 -11.44 -10.85
C ASP A 149 0.91 -11.30 -10.70
N VAL A 150 1.64 -12.33 -11.16
CA VAL A 150 3.11 -12.40 -11.06
C VAL A 150 3.80 -11.47 -12.07
N GLU A 151 3.10 -11.07 -13.11
CA GLU A 151 3.62 -10.14 -14.13
C GLU A 151 3.24 -8.67 -13.82
N TRP A 152 2.54 -8.44 -12.70
CA TRP A 152 2.05 -7.13 -12.35
C TRP A 152 3.18 -6.12 -12.10
N LYS A 153 3.04 -4.94 -12.68
CA LYS A 153 3.98 -3.84 -12.54
C LYS A 153 3.35 -2.67 -11.81
N LEU A 154 4.10 -2.12 -10.89
CA LEU A 154 3.72 -0.91 -10.16
C LEU A 154 3.87 0.30 -11.10
N GLU A 155 2.75 0.96 -11.39
CA GLU A 155 2.73 2.21 -12.14
C GLU A 155 2.52 3.39 -11.19
N THR A 156 3.20 4.50 -11.46
CA THR A 156 3.00 5.76 -10.74
C THR A 156 1.84 6.55 -11.35
N VAL A 157 1.15 7.33 -10.53
CA VAL A 157 0.13 8.30 -11.00
C VAL A 157 0.70 9.69 -11.16
N LEU A 158 1.85 9.97 -10.52
CA LEU A 158 2.63 11.19 -10.71
C LEU A 158 3.81 10.92 -11.65
N GLU A 159 4.12 11.89 -12.50
CA GLU A 159 5.34 11.84 -13.29
C GLU A 159 6.59 11.81 -12.39
N PRO A 160 7.57 10.91 -12.67
CA PRO A 160 8.81 10.88 -11.90
C PRO A 160 9.51 12.24 -11.97
N LYS A 161 9.87 12.82 -10.83
CA LYS A 161 10.69 14.04 -10.80
C LYS A 161 11.97 13.77 -11.58
N LYS A 162 12.18 14.44 -12.72
CA LYS A 162 13.42 14.35 -13.51
C LYS A 162 14.58 14.69 -12.57
N SER A 163 15.48 13.74 -12.37
CA SER A 163 16.58 13.93 -11.43
C SER A 163 17.41 15.16 -11.84
N ARG A 164 17.70 16.07 -10.92
CA ARG A 164 18.52 17.26 -11.18
C ARG A 164 19.87 16.93 -11.84
N LYS A 165 20.41 15.72 -11.66
CA LYS A 165 21.62 15.23 -12.35
C LYS A 165 21.48 15.17 -13.87
N LYS A 166 20.30 14.81 -14.41
CA LYS A 166 20.09 14.73 -15.87
C LYS A 166 19.97 16.12 -16.51
N LEU A 167 19.43 17.11 -15.78
CA LEU A 167 19.36 18.50 -16.26
C LEU A 167 20.74 19.15 -16.30
N SER A 168 21.63 18.90 -15.34
CA SER A 168 22.98 19.48 -15.32
C SER A 168 23.89 18.91 -16.44
N LEU A 169 23.70 17.63 -16.83
CA LEU A 169 24.41 17.04 -17.96
C LEU A 169 23.96 17.64 -19.31
N LEU A 170 22.64 17.83 -19.49
CA LEU A 170 22.09 18.46 -20.71
C LEU A 170 22.43 19.93 -20.83
N ALA A 171 22.54 20.68 -19.72
CA ALA A 171 22.97 22.06 -19.70
C ALA A 171 24.46 22.19 -20.07
N ARG A 172 25.33 21.28 -19.60
CA ARG A 172 26.76 21.26 -19.96
C ARG A 172 27.00 20.91 -21.43
N GLN A 173 26.15 20.08 -22.06
CA GLN A 173 26.26 19.74 -23.48
C GLN A 173 25.80 20.87 -24.42
N ARG A 174 24.96 21.80 -23.95
CA ARG A 174 24.53 22.97 -24.73
C ARG A 174 25.47 24.17 -24.62
N GLY A 175 26.33 24.23 -23.60
CA GLY A 175 27.30 25.33 -23.39
C GLY A 175 28.62 25.16 -24.11
N ASN A 176 28.87 24.08 -24.87
CA ASN A 176 30.13 23.83 -25.54
C ASN A 176 30.01 23.86 -27.08
N LYS A 177 29.04 24.61 -27.60
CA LYS A 177 28.91 24.95 -29.05
C LYS A 177 28.83 26.48 -29.15
N SER A 178 29.96 27.12 -28.97
CA SER A 178 30.21 28.49 -29.39
C SER A 178 31.68 28.58 -29.78
#